data_58520a46588042fcdbbac0995d5c9ad5
#
_entry.id   58520a46588042fcdbbac0995d5c9ad5
#
_cell.length_a   1.000
_cell.length_b   1.000
_cell.length_c   1.000
_cell.angle_alpha   90.00
_cell.angle_beta   90.00
_cell.angle_gamma   90.00
#
_symmetry.space_group_name_H-M   'P 1'
#
loop_
_entity.id
_entity.type
_entity.pdbx_description
1 polymer ?
#
loop_
_entity_poly.entity_id
_entity_poly.type
_entity_poly.pdbx_seq_one_letter_code
_entity_poly.pdbx_strand_id
1 'polypeptide(L)'
;MSIRKVTICLAVILFISATVLAFTSNKRAEKKAEKEYTPTVQTVTMTAVGDCTLATDINADPNGSFKSVAESLNGDYSYFFKNVSPIFSEDDLTIVNFEGTLSNQGTRQDKQFAFRGKPEYVQILTSSSVEAANLANNHSADYSDVSLSDTIKYLNEAGISNFIGTNTAIRDVNGISVGLVGIDALDETEAAKLENVIGSVKSLGAQLV
;
A
#
# COMPACT_ATOMS: atom_id res chain seq x y z
N MET A 1 69.50 38.44 10.94
CA MET A 1 68.02 38.22 11.22
C MET A 1 67.89 37.52 12.55
N SER A 2 67.15 38.05 13.50
CA SER A 2 67.03 37.47 14.86
C SER A 2 66.39 36.11 14.80
N ILE A 3 66.91 35.14 15.57
CA ILE A 3 66.37 33.74 15.68
C ILE A 3 64.85 33.73 15.88
N ARG A 4 64.31 34.65 16.70
CA ARG A 4 62.89 34.85 16.88
C ARG A 4 62.11 35.12 15.57
N LYS A 5 62.66 35.92 14.64
CA LYS A 5 61.95 36.18 13.36
C LYS A 5 61.92 34.96 12.45
N VAL A 6 62.98 34.14 12.48
CA VAL A 6 63.05 32.89 11.69
C VAL A 6 62.02 31.86 12.24
N THR A 7 61.89 31.73 13.56
CA THR A 7 60.94 30.81 14.19
C THR A 7 59.50 31.20 13.89
N ILE A 8 59.18 32.50 13.90
CA ILE A 8 57.83 33.00 13.54
C ILE A 8 57.51 32.73 12.06
N CYS A 9 58.49 33.00 11.16
CA CYS A 9 58.27 32.71 9.73
C CYS A 9 58.03 31.20 9.47
N LEU A 10 58.78 30.31 10.12
CA LEU A 10 58.60 28.86 10.00
C LEU A 10 57.24 28.39 10.54
N ALA A 11 56.80 28.93 11.68
CA ALA A 11 55.50 28.62 12.24
C ALA A 11 54.33 29.05 11.33
N VAL A 12 54.43 30.23 10.72
CA VAL A 12 53.42 30.73 9.76
C VAL A 12 53.38 29.88 8.50
N ILE A 13 54.55 29.49 7.96
CA ILE A 13 54.62 28.63 6.77
C ILE A 13 54.00 27.24 7.08
N LEU A 14 54.28 26.65 8.23
CA LEU A 14 53.69 25.37 8.66
C LEU A 14 52.18 25.47 8.85
N PHE A 15 51.69 26.58 9.41
CA PHE A 15 50.25 26.80 9.57
C PHE A 15 49.53 26.94 8.22
N ILE A 16 50.11 27.73 7.28
CA ILE A 16 49.56 27.90 5.94
C ILE A 16 49.58 26.56 5.18
N SER A 17 50.63 25.78 5.29
CA SER A 17 50.71 24.47 4.62
C SER A 17 49.69 23.47 5.18
N ALA A 18 49.46 23.45 6.50
CA ALA A 18 48.48 22.61 7.14
C ALA A 18 47.05 22.98 6.73
N THR A 19 46.74 24.29 6.64
CA THR A 19 45.42 24.76 6.19
C THR A 19 45.16 24.46 4.71
N VAL A 20 46.17 24.61 3.85
CA VAL A 20 46.06 24.25 2.42
C VAL A 20 45.87 22.73 2.25
N LEU A 21 46.56 21.89 3.01
CA LEU A 21 46.42 20.46 3.00
C LEU A 21 45.00 20.02 3.48
N ALA A 22 44.51 20.64 4.55
CA ALA A 22 43.16 20.36 5.04
C ALA A 22 42.10 20.76 4.01
N PHE A 23 42.24 21.92 3.36
CA PHE A 23 41.29 22.38 2.35
C PHE A 23 41.29 21.50 1.09
N THR A 24 42.49 21.07 0.65
CA THR A 24 42.62 20.18 -0.52
C THR A 24 42.11 18.76 -0.23
N SER A 25 42.33 18.25 0.99
CA SER A 25 41.78 16.94 1.41
C SER A 25 40.26 16.96 1.50
N ASN A 26 39.67 18.06 1.99
CA ASN A 26 38.22 18.23 2.07
C ASN A 26 37.58 18.27 0.67
N LYS A 27 38.13 19.07 -0.25
CA LYS A 27 37.68 19.10 -1.65
C LYS A 27 37.84 17.76 -2.36
N ARG A 28 38.85 16.97 -1.99
CA ARG A 28 39.09 15.65 -2.58
C ARG A 28 38.09 14.62 -2.03
N ALA A 29 37.67 14.74 -0.75
CA ALA A 29 36.63 13.94 -0.12
C ALA A 29 35.27 14.27 -0.71
N GLU A 30 34.93 15.56 -0.88
CA GLU A 30 33.68 15.99 -1.52
C GLU A 30 33.58 15.48 -2.96
N LYS A 31 34.66 15.60 -3.76
CA LYS A 31 34.69 15.12 -5.14
C LYS A 31 34.66 13.59 -5.25
N LYS A 32 35.15 12.87 -4.22
CA LYS A 32 35.03 11.42 -4.13
C LYS A 32 33.62 11.00 -3.77
N ALA A 33 32.94 11.69 -2.84
CA ALA A 33 31.54 11.46 -2.48
C ALA A 33 30.60 11.74 -3.66
N GLU A 34 30.84 12.83 -4.40
CA GLU A 34 30.06 13.17 -5.61
C GLU A 34 30.22 12.16 -6.75
N LYS A 35 31.37 11.48 -6.82
CA LYS A 35 31.63 10.45 -7.84
C LYS A 35 31.09 9.08 -7.49
N GLU A 36 30.77 8.83 -6.22
CA GLU A 36 30.21 7.57 -5.71
C GLU A 36 28.68 7.57 -5.64
N TYR A 37 28.01 8.72 -5.77
CA TYR A 37 26.57 8.81 -5.82
C TYR A 37 26.05 8.45 -7.22
N THR A 38 25.77 7.18 -7.43
CA THR A 38 24.97 6.72 -8.56
C THR A 38 23.53 6.59 -8.04
N PRO A 39 22.58 7.43 -8.48
CA PRO A 39 21.20 7.25 -8.09
C PRO A 39 20.72 5.88 -8.59
N THR A 40 20.40 5.00 -7.69
CA THR A 40 19.72 3.74 -8.03
C THR A 40 18.25 4.07 -8.26
N VAL A 41 17.77 3.85 -9.47
CA VAL A 41 16.34 3.90 -9.77
C VAL A 41 15.73 2.64 -9.19
N GLN A 42 14.83 2.81 -8.22
CA GLN A 42 13.97 1.72 -7.74
C GLN A 42 12.66 1.80 -8.51
N THR A 43 12.20 0.66 -8.97
CA THR A 43 10.93 0.53 -9.70
C THR A 43 9.98 -0.32 -8.88
N VAL A 44 8.74 0.10 -8.79
CA VAL A 44 7.63 -0.66 -8.21
C VAL A 44 6.59 -0.84 -9.30
N THR A 45 6.22 -2.08 -9.56
CA THR A 45 5.13 -2.43 -10.46
C THR A 45 3.89 -2.70 -9.63
N MET A 46 2.81 -1.98 -9.89
CA MET A 46 1.56 -2.15 -9.15
C MET A 46 0.42 -2.44 -10.10
N THR A 47 -0.43 -3.39 -9.72
CA THR A 47 -1.69 -3.68 -10.40
C THR A 47 -2.85 -3.18 -9.57
N ALA A 48 -3.70 -2.34 -10.14
CA ALA A 48 -4.96 -1.93 -9.53
C ALA A 48 -6.12 -2.43 -10.38
N VAL A 49 -7.04 -3.17 -9.78
CA VAL A 49 -8.22 -3.69 -10.44
C VAL A 49 -9.50 -3.08 -9.87
N GLY A 50 -10.55 -3.06 -10.68
CA GLY A 50 -11.85 -2.54 -10.29
C GLY A 50 -12.61 -3.44 -9.32
N ASP A 51 -13.93 -3.40 -9.40
CA ASP A 51 -14.83 -4.07 -8.48
C ASP A 51 -14.61 -5.58 -8.44
N CYS A 52 -14.26 -6.04 -7.26
CA CYS A 52 -14.04 -7.43 -6.93
C CYS A 52 -15.14 -7.90 -5.97
N THR A 53 -16.26 -8.35 -6.55
CA THR A 53 -17.45 -8.75 -5.81
C THR A 53 -17.40 -10.25 -5.53
N LEU A 54 -16.74 -10.67 -4.45
CA LEU A 54 -16.65 -12.07 -4.01
C LEU A 54 -17.84 -12.47 -3.15
N ALA A 55 -19.04 -12.20 -3.65
CA ALA A 55 -20.27 -12.25 -2.86
C ALA A 55 -21.51 -12.49 -3.72
N THR A 56 -22.64 -12.67 -3.08
CA THR A 56 -23.93 -12.80 -3.72
C THR A 56 -24.98 -12.10 -2.86
N ASP A 57 -25.96 -11.42 -3.47
CA ASP A 57 -27.14 -10.94 -2.75
C ASP A 57 -28.00 -12.13 -2.35
N ILE A 58 -28.49 -12.17 -1.10
CA ILE A 58 -29.36 -13.26 -0.64
C ILE A 58 -30.70 -13.36 -1.39
N ASN A 59 -31.09 -12.27 -2.04
CA ASN A 59 -32.32 -12.19 -2.86
C ASN A 59 -32.07 -12.56 -4.34
N ALA A 60 -30.82 -12.81 -4.74
CA ALA A 60 -30.48 -13.20 -6.09
C ALA A 60 -30.85 -14.65 -6.38
N ASP A 61 -31.06 -14.98 -7.66
CA ASP A 61 -31.19 -16.38 -8.08
C ASP A 61 -29.93 -17.15 -7.67
N PRO A 62 -30.04 -18.22 -6.90
CA PRO A 62 -28.88 -19.01 -6.51
C PRO A 62 -28.22 -19.71 -7.70
N ASN A 63 -28.94 -19.98 -8.79
CA ASN A 63 -28.41 -20.70 -9.94
C ASN A 63 -27.40 -19.81 -10.71
N GLY A 64 -26.18 -20.31 -10.91
CA GLY A 64 -25.12 -19.58 -11.59
C GLY A 64 -24.59 -18.37 -10.80
N SER A 65 -24.99 -18.20 -9.55
CA SER A 65 -24.47 -17.15 -8.69
C SER A 65 -23.02 -17.42 -8.30
N PHE A 66 -22.29 -16.36 -7.91
CA PHE A 66 -20.94 -16.51 -7.35
C PHE A 66 -20.90 -17.57 -6.23
N LYS A 67 -21.86 -17.52 -5.31
CA LYS A 67 -21.96 -18.48 -4.21
C LYS A 67 -22.07 -19.92 -4.71
N SER A 68 -22.94 -20.19 -5.68
CA SER A 68 -23.13 -21.56 -6.20
C SER A 68 -21.87 -22.08 -6.91
N VAL A 69 -21.17 -21.22 -7.62
CA VAL A 69 -19.88 -21.58 -8.24
C VAL A 69 -18.84 -21.85 -7.16
N ALA A 70 -18.68 -20.97 -6.19
CA ALA A 70 -17.72 -21.14 -5.10
C ALA A 70 -17.94 -22.44 -4.31
N GLU A 71 -19.18 -22.78 -4.04
CA GLU A 71 -19.55 -24.03 -3.36
C GLU A 71 -19.25 -25.28 -4.20
N SER A 72 -19.38 -25.19 -5.53
CA SER A 72 -19.09 -26.29 -6.45
C SER A 72 -17.60 -26.63 -6.56
N LEU A 73 -16.75 -25.66 -6.24
CA LEU A 73 -15.28 -25.80 -6.35
C LEU A 73 -14.65 -26.54 -5.17
N ASN A 74 -15.41 -26.90 -4.13
CA ASN A 74 -14.93 -27.64 -2.97
C ASN A 74 -13.66 -27.06 -2.31
N GLY A 75 -13.55 -25.73 -2.28
CA GLY A 75 -12.42 -25.00 -1.68
C GLY A 75 -11.27 -24.69 -2.63
N ASP A 76 -11.36 -25.03 -3.92
CA ASP A 76 -10.40 -24.53 -4.91
C ASP A 76 -10.71 -23.07 -5.29
N TYR A 77 -10.30 -22.16 -4.44
CA TYR A 77 -10.53 -20.73 -4.62
C TYR A 77 -9.62 -20.09 -5.66
N SER A 78 -8.54 -20.74 -6.11
CA SER A 78 -7.66 -20.26 -7.18
C SER A 78 -8.36 -20.11 -8.53
N TYR A 79 -9.49 -20.79 -8.69
CA TYR A 79 -10.30 -20.75 -9.90
C TYR A 79 -10.70 -19.33 -10.34
N PHE A 80 -11.05 -18.45 -9.40
CA PHE A 80 -11.67 -17.17 -9.72
C PHE A 80 -10.72 -16.20 -10.42
N PHE A 81 -9.47 -16.17 -10.02
CA PHE A 81 -8.45 -15.31 -10.62
C PHE A 81 -7.47 -16.04 -11.55
N LYS A 82 -7.70 -17.32 -11.87
CA LYS A 82 -6.77 -18.16 -12.65
C LYS A 82 -6.25 -17.53 -13.94
N ASN A 83 -7.06 -16.66 -14.59
CA ASN A 83 -6.69 -16.04 -15.85
C ASN A 83 -5.86 -14.75 -15.67
N VAL A 84 -5.85 -14.17 -14.48
CA VAL A 84 -5.15 -12.91 -14.16
C VAL A 84 -4.08 -13.08 -13.09
N SER A 85 -4.11 -14.17 -12.32
CA SER A 85 -3.11 -14.45 -11.29
C SER A 85 -1.65 -14.45 -11.81
N PRO A 86 -1.33 -14.81 -13.06
CA PRO A 86 0.03 -14.63 -13.56
C PRO A 86 0.47 -13.16 -13.58
N ILE A 87 -0.45 -12.21 -13.84
CA ILE A 87 -0.15 -10.77 -13.81
C ILE A 87 0.09 -10.33 -12.37
N PHE A 88 -0.77 -10.76 -11.44
CA PHE A 88 -0.69 -10.39 -10.03
C PHE A 88 0.56 -10.98 -9.34
N SER A 89 1.03 -12.15 -9.78
CA SER A 89 2.23 -12.77 -9.22
C SER A 89 3.54 -12.19 -9.77
N GLU A 90 3.49 -11.43 -10.86
CA GLU A 90 4.65 -10.77 -11.47
C GLU A 90 4.81 -9.31 -11.05
N ASP A 91 3.78 -8.71 -10.44
CA ASP A 91 3.87 -7.36 -9.90
C ASP A 91 4.41 -7.35 -8.44
N ASP A 92 4.62 -6.17 -7.90
CA ASP A 92 5.12 -5.97 -6.54
C ASP A 92 3.97 -5.68 -5.55
N LEU A 93 2.79 -5.30 -6.05
CA LEU A 93 1.62 -4.98 -5.25
C LEU A 93 0.34 -5.01 -6.09
N THR A 94 -0.54 -5.95 -5.80
CA THR A 94 -1.90 -5.98 -6.36
C THR A 94 -2.93 -5.41 -5.39
N ILE A 95 -3.72 -4.46 -5.87
CA ILE A 95 -4.78 -3.77 -5.14
C ILE A 95 -6.12 -4.06 -5.82
N VAL A 96 -7.11 -4.52 -5.05
CA VAL A 96 -8.48 -4.71 -5.54
C VAL A 96 -9.43 -3.68 -4.91
N ASN A 97 -10.48 -3.24 -5.62
CA ASN A 97 -11.64 -2.64 -4.99
C ASN A 97 -12.55 -3.77 -4.50
N PHE A 98 -12.47 -4.08 -3.19
CA PHE A 98 -13.26 -5.16 -2.61
C PHE A 98 -14.69 -4.69 -2.36
N GLU A 99 -15.63 -5.16 -3.19
CA GLU A 99 -17.02 -4.75 -3.20
C GLU A 99 -17.90 -5.80 -2.47
N GLY A 100 -18.56 -5.37 -1.40
CA GLY A 100 -19.37 -6.25 -0.55
C GLY A 100 -18.69 -6.57 0.78
N THR A 101 -19.18 -7.61 1.45
CA THR A 101 -18.75 -7.97 2.80
C THR A 101 -18.39 -9.45 2.93
N LEU A 102 -17.42 -9.76 3.76
CA LEU A 102 -17.08 -11.13 4.21
C LEU A 102 -17.59 -11.30 5.63
N SER A 103 -18.78 -11.87 5.79
CA SER A 103 -19.38 -12.05 7.12
C SER A 103 -20.50 -13.09 7.12
N ASN A 104 -20.67 -13.76 8.24
CA ASN A 104 -21.84 -14.57 8.52
C ASN A 104 -22.89 -13.81 9.34
N GLN A 105 -22.65 -12.53 9.65
CA GLN A 105 -23.47 -11.71 10.54
C GLN A 105 -24.04 -10.48 9.82
N GLY A 106 -24.85 -9.74 10.56
CA GLY A 106 -25.44 -8.49 10.10
C GLY A 106 -26.76 -8.65 9.38
N THR A 107 -27.44 -7.51 9.23
CA THR A 107 -28.75 -7.42 8.56
C THR A 107 -28.55 -6.74 7.21
N ARG A 108 -29.11 -7.34 6.15
CA ARG A 108 -29.09 -6.78 4.80
C ARG A 108 -29.69 -5.38 4.80
N GLN A 109 -28.98 -4.44 4.21
CA GLN A 109 -29.48 -3.10 4.02
C GLN A 109 -30.62 -3.07 2.98
N ASP A 110 -31.53 -2.12 3.14
CA ASP A 110 -32.64 -1.89 2.21
C ASP A 110 -32.13 -1.10 1.00
N LYS A 111 -31.55 -1.81 0.06
CA LYS A 111 -31.01 -1.28 -1.21
C LYS A 111 -31.19 -2.33 -2.31
N GLN A 112 -31.08 -1.89 -3.56
CA GLN A 112 -31.32 -2.75 -4.72
C GLN A 112 -30.41 -3.98 -4.71
N PHE A 113 -29.12 -3.79 -4.48
CA PHE A 113 -28.13 -4.85 -4.40
C PHE A 113 -27.35 -4.76 -3.07
N ALA A 114 -27.17 -5.91 -2.41
CA ALA A 114 -26.36 -6.01 -1.20
C ALA A 114 -25.58 -7.32 -1.22
N PHE A 115 -24.26 -7.24 -1.13
CA PHE A 115 -23.34 -8.34 -1.39
C PHE A 115 -22.74 -8.89 -0.11
N ARG A 116 -22.90 -10.21 0.12
CA ARG A 116 -22.31 -10.92 1.24
C ARG A 116 -21.67 -12.24 0.80
N GLY A 117 -20.37 -12.36 1.03
CA GLY A 117 -19.59 -13.58 0.90
C GLY A 117 -19.34 -14.24 2.25
N LYS A 118 -18.99 -15.53 2.23
CA LYS A 118 -18.53 -16.23 3.41
C LYS A 118 -17.12 -15.76 3.81
N PRO A 119 -16.76 -15.80 5.11
CA PRO A 119 -15.42 -15.43 5.57
C PRO A 119 -14.27 -16.13 4.83
N GLU A 120 -14.44 -17.42 4.52
CA GLU A 120 -13.43 -18.22 3.83
C GLU A 120 -13.12 -17.76 2.41
N TYR A 121 -13.96 -16.91 1.79
CA TYR A 121 -13.71 -16.38 0.44
C TYR A 121 -12.53 -15.39 0.40
N VAL A 122 -12.04 -14.95 1.56
CA VAL A 122 -10.75 -14.24 1.63
C VAL A 122 -9.61 -15.04 0.99
N GLN A 123 -9.70 -16.38 0.99
CA GLN A 123 -8.73 -17.27 0.37
C GLN A 123 -8.65 -17.12 -1.16
N ILE A 124 -9.68 -16.57 -1.80
CA ILE A 124 -9.64 -16.23 -3.23
C ILE A 124 -8.57 -15.17 -3.49
N LEU A 125 -8.48 -14.17 -2.62
CA LEU A 125 -7.47 -13.12 -2.72
C LEU A 125 -6.06 -13.66 -2.44
N THR A 126 -5.89 -14.39 -1.33
CA THR A 126 -4.58 -14.90 -0.93
C THR A 126 -4.02 -15.96 -1.88
N SER A 127 -4.87 -16.75 -2.52
CA SER A 127 -4.46 -17.74 -3.51
C SER A 127 -4.04 -17.14 -4.86
N SER A 128 -4.19 -15.82 -5.02
CA SER A 128 -4.03 -15.14 -6.31
C SER A 128 -3.12 -13.92 -6.22
N SER A 129 -2.24 -13.84 -5.20
CA SER A 129 -1.29 -12.74 -5.00
C SER A 129 -1.97 -11.37 -4.95
N VAL A 130 -3.02 -11.23 -4.13
CA VAL A 130 -3.62 -9.94 -3.81
C VAL A 130 -3.16 -9.50 -2.43
N GLU A 131 -2.50 -8.36 -2.33
CA GLU A 131 -1.90 -7.86 -1.09
C GLU A 131 -2.71 -6.76 -0.42
N ALA A 132 -3.59 -6.08 -1.16
CA ALA A 132 -4.32 -4.94 -0.64
C ALA A 132 -5.76 -4.85 -1.16
N ALA A 133 -6.67 -4.41 -0.32
CA ALA A 133 -8.09 -4.26 -0.60
C ALA A 133 -8.60 -2.87 -0.21
N ASN A 134 -9.07 -2.11 -1.18
CA ASN A 134 -9.86 -0.92 -0.94
C ASN A 134 -11.25 -1.34 -0.47
N LEU A 135 -11.71 -0.77 0.65
CA LEU A 135 -13.05 -0.95 1.17
C LEU A 135 -13.90 0.33 1.06
N ALA A 136 -13.36 1.42 0.49
CA ALA A 136 -14.08 2.67 0.37
C ALA A 136 -14.99 2.66 -0.87
N ASN A 137 -16.14 2.03 -0.73
CA ASN A 137 -17.18 1.97 -1.74
C ASN A 137 -18.56 1.84 -1.10
N ASN A 138 -19.59 2.00 -1.89
CA ASN A 138 -21.00 1.98 -1.44
C ASN A 138 -21.51 0.60 -0.99
N HIS A 139 -20.71 -0.46 -1.12
CA HIS A 139 -21.05 -1.83 -0.72
C HIS A 139 -20.32 -2.32 0.54
N SER A 140 -19.50 -1.49 1.15
CA SER A 140 -18.65 -1.87 2.28
C SER A 140 -19.40 -2.33 3.51
N ALA A 141 -20.63 -1.84 3.74
CA ALA A 141 -21.47 -2.16 4.89
C ALA A 141 -22.85 -2.72 4.50
N ASP A 142 -22.92 -3.45 3.43
CA ASP A 142 -24.18 -4.00 2.89
C ASP A 142 -25.01 -4.82 3.87
N TYR A 143 -24.35 -5.36 4.89
CA TYR A 143 -24.99 -6.11 5.98
C TYR A 143 -24.70 -5.48 7.34
N SER A 144 -24.70 -4.13 7.40
CA SER A 144 -24.44 -3.31 8.57
C SER A 144 -22.96 -3.27 9.02
N ASP A 145 -22.65 -2.41 9.98
CA ASP A 145 -21.28 -2.16 10.47
C ASP A 145 -20.56 -3.42 10.98
N VAL A 146 -21.33 -4.39 11.51
CA VAL A 146 -20.73 -5.65 11.96
C VAL A 146 -20.13 -6.42 10.79
N SER A 147 -20.75 -6.37 9.61
CA SER A 147 -20.24 -7.07 8.42
C SER A 147 -18.98 -6.40 7.85
N LEU A 148 -18.90 -5.08 7.92
CA LEU A 148 -17.65 -4.35 7.58
C LEU A 148 -16.53 -4.68 8.57
N SER A 149 -16.85 -4.70 9.88
CA SER A 149 -15.89 -5.07 10.92
C SER A 149 -15.36 -6.49 10.74
N ASP A 150 -16.23 -7.45 10.41
CA ASP A 150 -15.84 -8.82 10.08
C ASP A 150 -14.94 -8.86 8.84
N THR A 151 -15.27 -8.11 7.78
CA THR A 151 -14.47 -8.04 6.55
C THR A 151 -13.06 -7.54 6.84
N ILE A 152 -12.93 -6.44 7.58
CA ILE A 152 -11.64 -5.89 8.01
C ILE A 152 -10.85 -6.92 8.80
N LYS A 153 -11.50 -7.61 9.74
CA LYS A 153 -10.89 -8.66 10.54
C LYS A 153 -10.33 -9.79 9.68
N TYR A 154 -11.13 -10.34 8.76
CA TYR A 154 -10.69 -11.48 7.94
C TYR A 154 -9.61 -11.10 6.94
N LEU A 155 -9.63 -9.89 6.39
CA LEU A 155 -8.55 -9.37 5.55
C LEU A 155 -7.24 -9.26 6.37
N ASN A 156 -7.30 -8.70 7.58
CA ASN A 156 -6.14 -8.59 8.46
C ASN A 156 -5.56 -9.96 8.85
N GLU A 157 -6.43 -10.91 9.22
CA GLU A 157 -6.03 -12.29 9.54
C GLU A 157 -5.37 -13.00 8.36
N ALA A 158 -5.77 -12.65 7.14
CA ALA A 158 -5.18 -13.15 5.91
C ALA A 158 -3.92 -12.41 5.45
N GLY A 159 -3.50 -11.36 6.17
CA GLY A 159 -2.32 -10.54 5.81
C GLY A 159 -2.56 -9.56 4.66
N ILE A 160 -3.83 -9.33 4.28
CA ILE A 160 -4.21 -8.37 3.25
C ILE A 160 -4.41 -7.00 3.88
N SER A 161 -3.64 -6.02 3.42
CA SER A 161 -3.82 -4.63 3.83
C SER A 161 -5.17 -4.12 3.36
N ASN A 162 -5.90 -3.43 4.23
CA ASN A 162 -7.18 -2.86 3.86
C ASN A 162 -7.26 -1.40 4.28
N PHE A 163 -8.04 -0.62 3.56
CA PHE A 163 -8.12 0.82 3.77
C PHE A 163 -9.49 1.35 3.37
N ILE A 164 -10.00 2.31 4.16
CA ILE A 164 -11.31 2.95 4.00
C ILE A 164 -11.35 4.26 4.78
N GLY A 165 -11.68 5.37 4.13
CA GLY A 165 -11.77 6.68 4.75
C GLY A 165 -10.47 7.08 5.46
N THR A 166 -10.53 7.32 6.75
CA THR A 166 -9.36 7.67 7.58
C THR A 166 -8.53 6.46 8.03
N ASN A 167 -9.03 5.25 7.86
CA ASN A 167 -8.25 4.03 8.08
C ASN A 167 -7.41 3.76 6.84
N THR A 168 -6.12 4.04 6.94
CA THR A 168 -5.14 3.93 5.85
C THR A 168 -4.16 2.79 6.13
N ALA A 169 -3.44 2.34 5.11
CA ALA A 169 -2.36 1.37 5.29
C ALA A 169 -1.05 1.90 4.68
N ILE A 170 0.08 1.43 5.18
CA ILE A 170 1.39 1.64 4.60
C ILE A 170 2.04 0.27 4.41
N ARG A 171 2.55 0.02 3.21
CA ARG A 171 3.31 -1.20 2.89
C ARG A 171 4.70 -0.84 2.42
N ASP A 172 5.68 -1.62 2.86
CA ASP A 172 6.99 -1.62 2.22
C ASP A 172 6.92 -2.48 0.96
N VAL A 173 7.22 -1.88 -0.17
CA VAL A 173 7.26 -2.54 -1.48
C VAL A 173 8.64 -2.31 -2.07
N ASN A 174 9.49 -3.31 -2.03
CA ASN A 174 10.88 -3.24 -2.50
C ASN A 174 11.70 -2.08 -1.89
N GLY A 175 11.45 -1.77 -0.60
CA GLY A 175 12.12 -0.69 0.13
C GLY A 175 11.50 0.70 -0.11
N ILE A 176 10.36 0.78 -0.81
CA ILE A 176 9.57 1.99 -0.97
C ILE A 176 8.33 1.90 -0.10
N SER A 177 8.14 2.86 0.80
CA SER A 177 6.94 2.95 1.63
C SER A 177 5.77 3.48 0.80
N VAL A 178 4.84 2.59 0.46
CA VAL A 178 3.62 2.90 -0.30
C VAL A 178 2.46 3.09 0.65
N GLY A 179 1.85 4.29 0.63
CA GLY A 179 0.64 4.62 1.38
C GLY A 179 -0.61 4.28 0.57
N LEU A 180 -1.56 3.62 1.21
CA LEU A 180 -2.82 3.19 0.61
C LEU A 180 -3.96 3.97 1.24
N VAL A 181 -4.70 4.68 0.40
CA VAL A 181 -5.82 5.57 0.77
C VAL A 181 -7.05 5.19 -0.05
N GLY A 182 -8.18 5.03 0.59
CA GLY A 182 -9.46 4.75 -0.05
C GLY A 182 -10.53 5.75 0.39
N ILE A 183 -11.17 6.38 -0.56
CA ILE A 183 -12.27 7.33 -0.35
C ILE A 183 -13.43 6.92 -1.26
N ASP A 184 -14.65 6.87 -0.71
CA ASP A 184 -15.85 6.77 -1.52
C ASP A 184 -16.12 8.13 -2.18
N ALA A 185 -15.78 8.25 -3.46
CA ALA A 185 -15.93 9.51 -4.21
C ALA A 185 -17.40 9.84 -4.56
N LEU A 186 -18.33 8.91 -4.33
CA LEU A 186 -19.77 9.16 -4.47
C LEU A 186 -20.33 9.89 -3.24
N ASP A 187 -19.64 9.88 -2.11
CA ASP A 187 -19.93 10.67 -0.92
C ASP A 187 -19.07 11.93 -0.91
N GLU A 188 -19.70 13.09 -1.14
CA GLU A 188 -18.99 14.38 -1.18
C GLU A 188 -18.28 14.71 0.14
N THR A 189 -18.81 14.25 1.27
CA THR A 189 -18.19 14.43 2.60
C THR A 189 -16.93 13.59 2.78
N GLU A 190 -16.90 12.40 2.23
CA GLU A 190 -15.70 11.57 2.19
C GLU A 190 -14.70 12.13 1.17
N ALA A 191 -15.14 12.50 -0.03
CA ALA A 191 -14.29 13.08 -1.05
C ALA A 191 -13.54 14.32 -0.56
N ALA A 192 -14.19 15.18 0.22
CA ALA A 192 -13.59 16.39 0.81
C ALA A 192 -12.44 16.09 1.80
N LYS A 193 -12.31 14.86 2.30
CA LYS A 193 -11.24 14.46 3.24
C LYS A 193 -9.96 14.01 2.54
N LEU A 194 -9.97 13.78 1.23
CA LEU A 194 -8.88 13.13 0.49
C LEU A 194 -7.53 13.79 0.72
N GLU A 195 -7.43 15.12 0.59
CA GLU A 195 -6.16 15.83 0.79
C GLU A 195 -5.59 15.65 2.20
N ASN A 196 -6.46 15.70 3.22
CA ASN A 196 -6.05 15.51 4.61
C ASN A 196 -5.56 14.07 4.86
N VAL A 197 -6.22 13.07 4.29
CA VAL A 197 -5.85 11.67 4.43
C VAL A 197 -4.52 11.40 3.74
N ILE A 198 -4.31 11.92 2.53
CA ILE A 198 -3.01 11.85 1.83
C ILE A 198 -1.91 12.54 2.65
N GLY A 199 -2.18 13.73 3.18
CA GLY A 199 -1.25 14.46 4.05
C GLY A 199 -0.85 13.65 5.29
N SER A 200 -1.82 12.97 5.91
CA SER A 200 -1.60 12.12 7.08
C SER A 200 -0.69 10.93 6.75
N VAL A 201 -0.95 10.22 5.65
CA VAL A 201 -0.15 9.06 5.23
C VAL A 201 1.28 9.48 4.86
N LYS A 202 1.45 10.62 4.19
CA LYS A 202 2.79 11.19 3.91
C LYS A 202 3.54 11.54 5.19
N SER A 203 2.86 12.10 6.18
CA SER A 203 3.47 12.43 7.48
C SER A 203 3.91 11.19 8.27
N LEU A 204 3.30 10.03 8.01
CA LEU A 204 3.68 8.73 8.55
C LEU A 204 4.82 8.06 7.78
N GLY A 205 5.37 8.71 6.74
CA GLY A 205 6.55 8.25 6.03
C GLY A 205 6.29 7.60 4.67
N ALA A 206 5.06 7.66 4.15
CA ALA A 206 4.81 7.16 2.80
C ALA A 206 5.57 8.00 1.75
N GLN A 207 6.32 7.33 0.91
CA GLN A 207 7.11 7.91 -0.18
C GLN A 207 6.27 8.00 -1.47
N LEU A 208 5.35 7.04 -1.64
CA LEU A 208 4.36 6.99 -2.70
C LEU A 208 2.96 6.86 -2.05
N VAL A 209 1.92 7.48 -2.63
CA VAL A 209 0.53 7.36 -2.17
C VAL A 209 -0.37 7.21 -3.38
#